data_30d80800aaa2a254c3b7ce7cec4ebf29
#
_entry.id   30d80800aaa2a254c3b7ce7cec4ebf29
#
_cell.length_a   1.000
_cell.length_b   1.000
_cell.length_c   1.000
_cell.angle_alpha   90.00
_cell.angle_beta   90.00
_cell.angle_gamma   90.00
#
_symmetry.space_group_name_H-M   'P 1'
#
loop_
_entity.id
_entity.type
_entity.pdbx_description
1 polymer ?
#
loop_
_entity_poly.entity_id
_entity_poly.type
_entity_poly.pdbx_seq_one_letter_code
_entity_poly.pdbx_strand_id
1 'polypeptide(L)'
;MPQVHLDTIPIWDAYKLDTECPLCALEDACEKQFLDVALGGAMMEPDTRIATNERGFCSRHFEQLFGAQNKLSLALMTHTHLKDVMAGLSKESAALLKALDAEQKRNPVARAASGVTKASPFHKQLAASADYMEGRMHSCFICERIDNTMDRYIETVCYLYKKDEAFRKAFAESKGL
;
A
#
# COMPACT_ATOMS: atom_id res chain seq x y z
N MET A 1 -11.67 9.53 17.11
CA MET A 1 -12.49 10.65 16.62
C MET A 1 -11.86 11.11 15.31
N PRO A 2 -12.58 11.26 14.22
CA PRO A 2 -12.01 11.75 12.98
C PRO A 2 -11.45 13.15 13.19
N GLN A 3 -10.26 13.43 12.63
CA GLN A 3 -9.62 14.75 12.66
C GLN A 3 -10.32 15.68 11.64
N VAL A 4 -11.64 15.79 11.78
CA VAL A 4 -12.54 16.46 10.84
C VAL A 4 -12.07 17.88 10.48
N HIS A 5 -11.39 18.57 11.39
CA HIS A 5 -10.97 19.95 11.15
C HIS A 5 -9.80 20.11 10.18
N LEU A 6 -8.87 19.16 10.10
CA LEU A 6 -7.71 19.27 9.21
C LEU A 6 -8.07 18.84 7.78
N ASP A 7 -8.94 17.85 7.64
CA ASP A 7 -9.33 17.31 6.34
C ASP A 7 -10.43 18.16 5.65
N THR A 8 -11.08 19.11 6.36
CA THR A 8 -12.13 19.97 5.78
C THR A 8 -11.59 20.96 4.74
N ILE A 9 -10.38 21.50 4.95
CA ILE A 9 -9.80 22.53 4.07
C ILE A 9 -9.58 21.97 2.65
N PRO A 10 -8.82 20.87 2.44
CA PRO A 10 -8.59 20.33 1.12
C PRO A 10 -9.91 19.91 0.42
N ILE A 11 -10.88 19.41 1.19
CA ILE A 11 -12.20 19.05 0.64
C ILE A 11 -12.94 20.28 0.14
N TRP A 12 -13.05 21.34 0.93
CA TRP A 12 -13.67 22.58 0.49
C TRP A 12 -12.97 23.19 -0.72
N ASP A 13 -11.65 23.11 -0.80
CA ASP A 13 -10.89 23.63 -1.91
C ASP A 13 -11.16 22.81 -3.18
N ALA A 14 -11.24 21.49 -3.07
CA ALA A 14 -11.59 20.63 -4.22
C ALA A 14 -13.00 20.87 -4.74
N TYR A 15 -13.99 21.09 -3.86
CA TYR A 15 -15.38 21.38 -4.26
C TYR A 15 -15.58 22.80 -4.81
N LYS A 16 -14.59 23.69 -4.72
CA LYS A 16 -14.58 25.00 -5.39
C LYS A 16 -13.94 24.96 -6.78
N LEU A 17 -13.24 23.88 -7.12
CA LEU A 17 -12.62 23.74 -8.43
C LEU A 17 -13.67 23.42 -9.51
N ASP A 18 -13.49 23.99 -10.69
CA ASP A 18 -14.25 23.55 -11.87
C ASP A 18 -13.63 22.26 -12.42
N THR A 19 -14.02 21.15 -11.83
CA THR A 19 -13.53 19.80 -12.16
C THR A 19 -14.70 18.85 -12.35
N GLU A 20 -14.49 17.78 -13.14
CA GLU A 20 -15.49 16.74 -13.34
C GLU A 20 -15.70 15.89 -12.07
N CYS A 21 -14.65 15.73 -11.24
CA CYS A 21 -14.69 14.91 -10.05
C CYS A 21 -13.82 15.56 -8.93
N PRO A 22 -14.40 16.17 -7.91
CA PRO A 22 -13.65 16.72 -6.78
C PRO A 22 -12.83 15.68 -6.03
N LEU A 23 -13.32 14.44 -5.88
CA LEU A 23 -12.56 13.36 -5.22
C LEU A 23 -11.35 12.94 -6.05
N CYS A 24 -11.48 12.86 -7.38
CA CYS A 24 -10.35 12.57 -8.25
C CYS A 24 -9.29 13.68 -8.18
N ALA A 25 -9.71 14.95 -8.07
CA ALA A 25 -8.78 16.07 -7.88
C ALA A 25 -8.04 16.00 -6.54
N LEU A 26 -8.71 15.53 -5.48
CA LEU A 26 -8.09 15.26 -4.17
C LEU A 26 -7.09 14.10 -4.26
N GLU A 27 -7.43 13.03 -4.94
CA GLU A 27 -6.55 11.87 -5.15
C GLU A 27 -5.28 12.29 -5.89
N ASP A 28 -5.41 13.03 -7.00
CA ASP A 28 -4.28 13.56 -7.78
C ASP A 28 -3.38 14.48 -6.94
N ALA A 29 -3.97 15.31 -6.09
CA ALA A 29 -3.22 16.19 -5.18
C ALA A 29 -2.46 15.38 -4.12
N CYS A 30 -3.08 14.36 -3.54
CA CYS A 30 -2.46 13.43 -2.60
C CYS A 30 -1.31 12.66 -3.26
N GLU A 31 -1.52 12.14 -4.47
CA GLU A 31 -0.48 11.41 -5.20
C GLU A 31 0.76 12.28 -5.41
N LYS A 32 0.60 13.50 -5.90
CA LYS A 32 1.70 14.46 -6.08
C LYS A 32 2.42 14.74 -4.77
N GLN A 33 1.67 15.00 -3.70
CA GLN A 33 2.24 15.27 -2.38
C GLN A 33 3.05 14.08 -1.87
N PHE A 34 2.56 12.85 -1.99
CA PHE A 34 3.29 11.67 -1.51
C PHE A 34 4.50 11.33 -2.36
N LEU A 35 4.47 11.60 -3.67
CA LEU A 35 5.64 11.50 -4.53
C LEU A 35 6.73 12.50 -4.13
N ASP A 36 6.37 13.76 -3.90
CA ASP A 36 7.29 14.81 -3.46
C ASP A 36 7.89 14.50 -2.07
N VAL A 37 7.07 14.03 -1.14
CA VAL A 37 7.50 13.61 0.20
C VAL A 37 8.47 12.43 0.10
N ALA A 38 8.18 11.42 -0.71
CA ALA A 38 9.03 10.25 -0.88
C ALA A 38 10.42 10.62 -1.44
N LEU A 39 10.48 11.55 -2.39
CA LEU A 39 11.75 12.02 -2.98
C LEU A 39 12.46 13.10 -2.17
N GLY A 40 11.76 13.72 -1.23
CA GLY A 40 12.28 14.78 -0.38
C GLY A 40 13.01 14.29 0.87
N GLY A 41 12.87 15.05 1.98
CA GLY A 41 13.51 14.74 3.27
C GLY A 41 13.00 13.46 3.94
N ALA A 42 11.80 12.98 3.58
CA ALA A 42 11.19 11.80 4.18
C ALA A 42 12.03 10.51 4.01
N MET A 43 12.86 10.43 2.97
CA MET A 43 13.81 9.32 2.80
C MET A 43 14.84 9.22 3.93
N MET A 44 15.07 10.30 4.67
CA MET A 44 15.98 10.32 5.83
C MET A 44 15.26 9.94 7.13
N GLU A 45 13.93 9.91 7.13
CA GLU A 45 13.12 9.54 8.29
C GLU A 45 13.08 8.02 8.46
N PRO A 46 13.44 7.49 9.67
CA PRO A 46 13.48 6.05 9.91
C PRO A 46 12.15 5.33 9.61
N ASP A 47 11.03 5.91 10.03
CA ASP A 47 9.71 5.30 9.84
C ASP A 47 9.33 5.21 8.35
N THR A 48 9.64 6.25 7.58
CA THR A 48 9.45 6.23 6.12
C THR A 48 10.33 5.19 5.45
N ARG A 49 11.58 5.05 5.90
CA ARG A 49 12.51 4.02 5.38
C ARG A 49 12.03 2.61 5.66
N ILE A 50 11.54 2.35 6.87
CA ILE A 50 10.96 1.05 7.24
C ILE A 50 9.75 0.76 6.35
N ALA A 51 8.81 1.70 6.25
CA ALA A 51 7.60 1.52 5.45
C ALA A 51 7.91 1.32 3.95
N THR A 52 8.86 2.07 3.37
CA THR A 52 9.26 1.88 1.97
C THR A 52 10.01 0.57 1.73
N ASN A 53 10.80 0.08 2.71
CA ASN A 53 11.45 -1.23 2.62
C ASN A 53 10.44 -2.38 2.65
N GLU A 54 9.41 -2.25 3.47
CA GLU A 54 8.37 -3.27 3.59
C GLU A 54 7.47 -3.32 2.35
N ARG A 55 7.06 -2.17 1.82
CA ARG A 55 6.02 -2.09 0.77
C ARG A 55 6.57 -1.92 -0.64
N GLY A 56 7.71 -1.27 -0.80
CA GLY A 56 8.23 -0.89 -2.11
C GLY A 56 7.31 0.08 -2.85
N PHE A 57 7.38 0.05 -4.18
CA PHE A 57 6.58 0.87 -5.08
C PHE A 57 6.03 0.00 -6.22
N CYS A 58 4.77 0.19 -6.59
CA CYS A 58 4.21 -0.41 -7.79
C CYS A 58 4.85 0.19 -9.05
N SER A 59 4.68 -0.45 -10.20
CA SER A 59 5.26 -0.01 -11.48
C SER A 59 4.91 1.44 -11.81
N ARG A 60 3.63 1.83 -11.65
CA ARG A 60 3.16 3.19 -11.92
C ARG A 60 3.91 4.23 -11.08
N HIS A 61 3.93 4.06 -9.75
CA HIS A 61 4.58 5.02 -8.86
C HIS A 61 6.11 4.98 -8.99
N PHE A 62 6.69 3.81 -9.28
CA PHE A 62 8.12 3.74 -9.58
C PHE A 62 8.50 4.55 -10.82
N GLU A 63 7.71 4.48 -11.90
CA GLU A 63 7.93 5.27 -13.12
C GLU A 63 7.80 6.77 -12.85
N GLN A 64 6.80 7.20 -12.08
CA GLN A 64 6.63 8.60 -11.68
C GLN A 64 7.81 9.09 -10.85
N LEU A 65 8.24 8.33 -9.84
CA LEU A 65 9.43 8.64 -9.03
C LEU A 65 10.72 8.65 -9.89
N PHE A 66 10.82 7.73 -10.84
CA PHE A 66 11.94 7.69 -11.77
C PHE A 66 11.91 8.87 -12.76
N GLY A 67 10.75 9.36 -13.16
CA GLY A 67 10.57 10.55 -13.96
C GLY A 67 10.98 11.85 -13.24
N ALA A 68 10.88 11.87 -11.90
CA ALA A 68 11.22 13.04 -11.09
C ALA A 68 12.73 13.29 -10.96
N GLN A 69 13.14 14.45 -10.41
CA GLN A 69 14.53 14.88 -10.42
C GLN A 69 15.45 14.18 -9.40
N ASN A 70 14.95 13.80 -8.22
CA ASN A 70 15.81 13.25 -7.16
C ASN A 70 16.04 11.75 -7.29
N LYS A 71 16.94 11.37 -8.19
CA LYS A 71 17.32 9.98 -8.44
C LYS A 71 18.04 9.33 -7.26
N LEU A 72 18.74 10.08 -6.42
CA LEU A 72 19.47 9.54 -5.28
C LEU A 72 18.50 8.99 -4.24
N SER A 73 17.44 9.72 -3.90
CA SER A 73 16.41 9.25 -2.96
C SER A 73 15.79 7.96 -3.44
N LEU A 74 15.37 7.89 -4.71
CA LEU A 74 14.81 6.69 -5.29
C LEU A 74 15.79 5.51 -5.25
N ALA A 75 17.05 5.74 -5.64
CA ALA A 75 18.06 4.68 -5.66
C ALA A 75 18.32 4.10 -4.25
N LEU A 76 18.39 4.97 -3.22
CA LEU A 76 18.57 4.52 -1.83
C LEU A 76 17.38 3.71 -1.31
N MET A 77 16.14 4.16 -1.57
CA MET A 77 14.94 3.43 -1.17
C MET A 77 14.84 2.09 -1.90
N THR A 78 15.05 2.08 -3.22
CA THR A 78 15.02 0.85 -4.02
C THR A 78 16.10 -0.14 -3.58
N HIS A 79 17.33 0.34 -3.33
CA HIS A 79 18.42 -0.52 -2.86
C HIS A 79 18.08 -1.23 -1.54
N THR A 80 17.56 -0.50 -0.56
CA THR A 80 17.23 -1.10 0.75
C THR A 80 15.98 -1.97 0.68
N HIS A 81 14.98 -1.61 -0.13
CA HIS A 81 13.83 -2.47 -0.42
C HIS A 81 14.25 -3.81 -1.04
N LEU A 82 15.10 -3.79 -2.07
CA LEU A 82 15.60 -5.02 -2.69
C LEU A 82 16.39 -5.89 -1.71
N LYS A 83 17.20 -5.30 -0.83
CA LYS A 83 17.89 -6.06 0.22
C LYS A 83 16.91 -6.74 1.16
N ASP A 84 15.84 -6.06 1.56
CA ASP A 84 14.79 -6.61 2.42
C ASP A 84 14.03 -7.74 1.73
N VAL A 85 13.65 -7.54 0.45
CA VAL A 85 13.01 -8.58 -0.37
C VAL A 85 13.90 -9.81 -0.49
N MET A 86 15.18 -9.64 -0.80
CA MET A 86 16.12 -10.77 -0.92
C MET A 86 16.30 -11.53 0.40
N ALA A 87 16.36 -10.83 1.52
CA ALA A 87 16.43 -11.45 2.83
C ALA A 87 15.15 -12.24 3.14
N GLY A 88 13.99 -11.68 2.86
CA GLY A 88 12.71 -12.35 3.02
C GLY A 88 12.59 -13.60 2.14
N LEU A 89 12.90 -13.51 0.85
CA LEU A 89 12.89 -14.65 -0.07
C LEU A 89 13.84 -15.77 0.37
N SER A 90 15.03 -15.42 0.86
CA SER A 90 15.98 -16.40 1.39
C SER A 90 15.41 -17.13 2.61
N LYS A 91 14.73 -16.41 3.51
CA LYS A 91 14.07 -16.98 4.68
C LYS A 91 12.93 -17.92 4.28
N GLU A 92 12.06 -17.50 3.36
CA GLU A 92 10.95 -18.33 2.87
C GLU A 92 11.44 -19.57 2.12
N SER A 93 12.47 -19.44 1.28
CA SER A 93 13.11 -20.58 0.60
C SER A 93 13.67 -21.59 1.59
N ALA A 94 14.36 -21.14 2.61
CA ALA A 94 14.91 -22.02 3.65
C ALA A 94 13.80 -22.75 4.44
N ALA A 95 12.71 -22.05 4.74
CA ALA A 95 11.54 -22.62 5.42
C ALA A 95 10.86 -23.70 4.55
N LEU A 96 10.70 -23.44 3.26
CA LEU A 96 10.14 -24.41 2.30
C LEU A 96 11.01 -25.65 2.17
N LEU A 97 12.33 -25.50 2.02
CA LEU A 97 13.27 -26.62 1.93
C LEU A 97 13.23 -27.47 3.20
N LYS A 98 13.19 -26.85 4.38
CA LYS A 98 13.05 -27.56 5.66
C LYS A 98 11.72 -28.32 5.75
N ALA A 99 10.62 -27.70 5.32
CA ALA A 99 9.32 -28.37 5.31
C ALA A 99 9.26 -29.53 4.32
N LEU A 100 9.92 -29.41 3.15
CA LEU A 100 10.03 -30.48 2.15
C LEU A 100 10.84 -31.66 2.69
N ASP A 101 11.99 -31.41 3.30
CA ASP A 101 12.82 -32.45 3.91
C ASP A 101 12.08 -33.21 5.02
N ALA A 102 11.34 -32.47 5.86
CA ALA A 102 10.47 -33.08 6.87
C ALA A 102 9.36 -33.95 6.26
N GLU A 103 8.74 -33.48 5.15
CA GLU A 103 7.70 -34.25 4.46
C GLU A 103 8.26 -35.53 3.80
N GLN A 104 9.47 -35.47 3.25
CA GLN A 104 10.14 -36.66 2.66
C GLN A 104 10.44 -37.74 3.72
N LYS A 105 10.73 -37.35 4.95
CA LYS A 105 11.03 -38.27 6.08
C LYS A 105 9.77 -38.84 6.73
N ARG A 106 8.56 -38.40 6.34
CA ARG A 106 7.31 -38.93 6.89
C ARG A 106 7.01 -40.36 6.41
N ASN A 107 6.35 -41.13 7.28
CA ASN A 107 5.86 -42.46 6.96
C ASN A 107 4.93 -42.41 5.72
N PRO A 108 5.08 -43.38 4.74
CA PRO A 108 4.24 -43.42 3.54
C PRO A 108 2.73 -43.42 3.81
N VAL A 109 2.27 -44.08 4.87
CA VAL A 109 0.86 -44.09 5.26
C VAL A 109 0.39 -42.69 5.69
N ALA A 110 1.20 -41.98 6.48
CA ALA A 110 0.90 -40.60 6.90
C ALA A 110 0.95 -39.62 5.73
N ARG A 111 1.77 -39.88 4.70
CA ARG A 111 1.80 -39.08 3.46
C ARG A 111 0.54 -39.29 2.64
N ALA A 112 0.09 -40.52 2.47
CA ALA A 112 -1.13 -40.83 1.74
C ALA A 112 -2.37 -40.20 2.43
N ALA A 113 -2.48 -40.28 3.73
CA ALA A 113 -3.57 -39.68 4.51
C ALA A 113 -3.60 -38.15 4.42
N SER A 114 -2.42 -37.46 4.44
CA SER A 114 -2.36 -36.00 4.33
C SER A 114 -2.61 -35.48 2.92
N GLY A 115 -2.36 -36.29 1.90
CA GLY A 115 -2.68 -35.96 0.49
C GLY A 115 -4.18 -35.78 0.25
N VAL A 116 -5.02 -36.48 1.02
CA VAL A 116 -6.48 -36.37 0.94
C VAL A 116 -7.01 -35.12 1.64
N THR A 117 -6.34 -34.65 2.72
CA THR A 117 -6.83 -33.56 3.58
C THR A 117 -6.17 -32.21 3.33
N LYS A 118 -5.19 -32.08 2.43
CA LYS A 118 -4.36 -30.87 2.22
C LYS A 118 -3.73 -30.31 3.51
N ALA A 119 -3.60 -31.13 4.53
CA ALA A 119 -3.21 -30.71 5.88
C ALA A 119 -1.72 -30.95 6.22
N SER A 120 -0.88 -31.28 5.19
CA SER A 120 0.54 -31.53 5.48
C SER A 120 1.26 -30.22 5.87
N PRO A 121 2.25 -30.28 6.78
CA PRO A 121 3.06 -29.12 7.16
C PRO A 121 3.69 -28.42 5.94
N PHE A 122 4.07 -29.17 4.92
CA PHE A 122 4.62 -28.64 3.67
C PHE A 122 3.59 -27.78 2.93
N HIS A 123 2.34 -28.24 2.78
CA HIS A 123 1.29 -27.46 2.11
C HIS A 123 0.95 -26.17 2.87
N LYS A 124 0.98 -26.20 4.20
CA LYS A 124 0.79 -25.00 5.00
C LYS A 124 1.92 -24.00 4.81
N GLN A 125 3.17 -24.46 4.79
CA GLN A 125 4.32 -23.59 4.56
C GLN A 125 4.31 -23.04 3.12
N LEU A 126 3.94 -23.86 2.14
CA LEU A 126 3.83 -23.41 0.74
C LEU A 126 2.78 -22.31 0.58
N ALA A 127 1.59 -22.48 1.20
CA ALA A 127 0.55 -21.46 1.20
C ALA A 127 1.04 -20.17 1.89
N ALA A 128 1.64 -20.26 3.07
CA ALA A 128 2.17 -19.10 3.78
C ALA A 128 3.26 -18.35 2.98
N SER A 129 4.15 -19.09 2.30
CA SER A 129 5.18 -18.48 1.45
C SER A 129 4.58 -17.85 0.19
N ALA A 130 3.53 -18.44 -0.39
CA ALA A 130 2.79 -17.85 -1.51
C ALA A 130 2.10 -16.55 -1.09
N ASP A 131 1.37 -16.55 0.03
CA ASP A 131 0.71 -15.37 0.59
C ASP A 131 1.72 -14.23 0.89
N TYR A 132 2.89 -14.59 1.44
CA TYR A 132 3.97 -13.63 1.66
C TYR A 132 4.44 -12.98 0.36
N MET A 133 4.69 -13.79 -0.67
CA MET A 133 5.15 -13.30 -1.98
C MET A 133 4.08 -12.44 -2.65
N GLU A 134 2.82 -12.88 -2.64
CA GLU A 134 1.71 -12.16 -3.23
C GLU A 134 1.51 -10.81 -2.54
N GLY A 135 1.53 -10.78 -1.20
CA GLY A 135 1.45 -9.55 -0.43
C GLY A 135 2.58 -8.57 -0.76
N ARG A 136 3.81 -9.06 -0.98
CA ARG A 136 4.95 -8.22 -1.38
C ARG A 136 4.84 -7.69 -2.81
N MET A 137 4.30 -8.47 -3.73
CA MET A 137 4.15 -8.07 -5.13
C MET A 137 3.06 -7.01 -5.35
N HIS A 138 2.02 -7.03 -4.51
CA HIS A 138 0.87 -6.11 -4.62
C HIS A 138 0.93 -4.94 -3.65
N SER A 139 2.00 -4.80 -2.87
CA SER A 139 2.19 -3.67 -1.95
C SER A 139 2.80 -2.45 -2.65
N CYS A 140 2.38 -1.26 -2.20
CA CYS A 140 2.97 0.00 -2.64
C CYS A 140 2.82 1.05 -1.55
N PHE A 141 3.93 1.65 -1.12
CA PHE A 141 3.95 2.68 -0.09
C PHE A 141 3.07 3.90 -0.42
N ILE A 142 3.04 4.31 -1.69
CA ILE A 142 2.26 5.48 -2.12
C ILE A 142 0.79 5.13 -2.23
N CYS A 143 0.42 4.00 -2.86
CA CYS A 143 -0.98 3.56 -2.95
C CYS A 143 -1.63 3.50 -1.57
N GLU A 144 -0.98 2.83 -0.61
CA GLU A 144 -1.52 2.69 0.75
C GLU A 144 -1.75 4.05 1.44
N ARG A 145 -0.87 5.02 1.22
CA ARG A 145 -1.04 6.38 1.77
C ARG A 145 -2.18 7.13 1.10
N ILE A 146 -2.33 6.98 -0.21
CA ILE A 146 -3.46 7.56 -0.96
C ILE A 146 -4.75 6.96 -0.44
N ASP A 147 -4.88 5.63 -0.41
CA ASP A 147 -6.08 4.92 0.04
C ASP A 147 -6.49 5.35 1.45
N ASN A 148 -5.55 5.32 2.40
CA ASN A 148 -5.80 5.76 3.77
C ASN A 148 -6.23 7.23 3.89
N THR A 149 -5.73 8.11 3.01
CA THR A 149 -6.09 9.53 3.01
C THR A 149 -7.45 9.73 2.35
N MET A 150 -7.71 9.06 1.25
CA MET A 150 -9.00 9.13 0.56
C MET A 150 -10.14 8.57 1.41
N ASP A 151 -9.92 7.50 2.18
CA ASP A 151 -10.92 6.99 3.14
C ASP A 151 -11.33 8.07 4.15
N ARG A 152 -10.35 8.78 4.72
CA ARG A 152 -10.64 9.90 5.64
C ARG A 152 -11.35 11.08 4.95
N TYR A 153 -10.99 11.37 3.71
CA TYR A 153 -11.65 12.41 2.92
C TYR A 153 -13.10 12.04 2.63
N ILE A 154 -13.37 10.81 2.25
CA ILE A 154 -14.74 10.31 2.01
C ILE A 154 -15.56 10.36 3.30
N GLU A 155 -15.02 9.92 4.42
CA GLU A 155 -15.69 10.04 5.73
C GLU A 155 -16.01 11.51 6.07
N THR A 156 -15.06 12.42 5.80
CA THR A 156 -15.24 13.85 6.07
C THR A 156 -16.26 14.49 5.10
N VAL A 157 -16.28 14.12 3.84
CA VAL A 157 -17.34 14.52 2.87
C VAL A 157 -18.71 14.09 3.38
N CYS A 158 -18.85 12.84 3.82
CA CYS A 158 -20.10 12.33 4.39
C CYS A 158 -20.51 13.08 5.66
N TYR A 159 -19.55 13.44 6.49
CA TYR A 159 -19.81 14.23 7.70
C TYR A 159 -20.28 15.65 7.35
N LEU A 160 -19.56 16.35 6.45
CA LEU A 160 -19.91 17.71 6.01
C LEU A 160 -21.28 17.73 5.34
N TYR A 161 -21.56 16.76 4.46
CA TYR A 161 -22.86 16.64 3.82
C TYR A 161 -24.03 16.54 4.83
N LYS A 162 -23.82 15.82 5.94
CA LYS A 162 -24.83 15.69 7.00
C LYS A 162 -24.96 16.93 7.89
N LYS A 163 -23.88 17.67 8.11
CA LYS A 163 -23.82 18.71 9.14
C LYS A 163 -23.76 20.13 8.62
N ASP A 164 -23.30 20.34 7.39
CA ASP A 164 -23.05 21.66 6.82
C ASP A 164 -23.97 21.91 5.61
N GLU A 165 -24.86 22.90 5.74
CA GLU A 165 -25.79 23.26 4.67
C GLU A 165 -25.08 23.91 3.48
N ALA A 166 -24.04 24.72 3.74
CA ALA A 166 -23.25 25.34 2.69
C ALA A 166 -22.49 24.28 1.87
N PHE A 167 -21.99 23.24 2.54
CA PHE A 167 -21.35 22.12 1.86
C PHE A 167 -22.35 21.32 1.02
N ARG A 168 -23.57 21.05 1.52
CA ARG A 168 -24.62 20.38 0.70
C ARG A 168 -24.92 21.14 -0.58
N LYS A 169 -24.94 22.48 -0.51
CA LYS A 169 -25.15 23.30 -1.70
C LYS A 169 -23.98 23.18 -2.68
N ALA A 170 -22.75 23.32 -2.20
CA ALA A 170 -21.55 23.15 -3.02
C ALA A 170 -21.47 21.74 -3.65
N PHE A 171 -21.84 20.71 -2.89
CA PHE A 171 -21.91 19.31 -3.39
C PHE A 171 -22.94 19.17 -4.50
N ALA A 172 -24.14 19.77 -4.37
CA ALA A 172 -25.19 19.72 -5.36
C ALA A 172 -24.86 20.53 -6.64
N GLU A 173 -24.03 21.57 -6.50
CA GLU A 173 -23.54 22.38 -7.62
C GLU A 173 -22.32 21.77 -8.33
N SER A 174 -21.64 20.79 -7.71
CA SER A 174 -20.52 20.07 -8.31
C SER A 174 -21.00 19.13 -9.42
N LYS A 175 -20.09 18.75 -10.33
CA LYS A 175 -20.41 17.87 -11.47
C LYS A 175 -20.55 16.39 -11.07
N GLY A 176 -20.38 16.06 -9.83
CA GLY A 176 -20.55 14.72 -9.28
C GLY A 176 -19.39 14.25 -8.41
N LEU A 177 -19.34 12.95 -8.19
CA LEU A 177 -18.30 12.23 -7.45
C LEU A 177 -17.29 11.64 -8.39
#